data_afb1ea7b3a701c8e4d14fb3c2fd96c64
#
_entry.id   afb1ea7b3a701c8e4d14fb3c2fd96c64
#
_cell.length_a   1.000
_cell.length_b   1.000
_cell.length_c   1.000
_cell.angle_alpha   90.00
_cell.angle_beta   90.00
_cell.angle_gamma   90.00
#
_symmetry.space_group_name_H-M   'P 1'
#
loop_
_entity.id
_entity.type
_entity.pdbx_description
1 polymer ?
#
loop_
_entity_poly.entity_id
_entity_poly.type
_entity_poly.pdbx_seq_one_letter_code
_entity_poly.pdbx_strand_id
1 'polypeptide(L)'
;NVTVTNVATAFGIQKSASHRFLNTLKYMGYVEQTPQSDYALTGRLRYLAEGVVPRIEVRNFARPYLEELSKAAEQPSNLGHWDGREITYLAQRLFNSALEGYAAGNRIPAYCSAMGKAVLAFSPREEVEAYVARTQFTRFTEKTICDRAMFLKELEAIRERGYAVMNEEMAAHLVG
;
A
#
# COMPACT_ATOMS: atom_id res chain seq x y z
N ASN A 1 -25.38 -14.69 3.03
CA ASN A 1 -26.44 -13.77 3.42
C ASN A 1 -26.43 -13.59 4.94
N VAL A 2 -26.80 -12.44 5.43
CA VAL A 2 -26.89 -12.13 6.87
C VAL A 2 -28.24 -11.57 7.23
N THR A 3 -28.73 -11.90 8.43
CA THR A 3 -29.96 -11.33 8.97
C THR A 3 -29.66 -10.14 9.89
N VAL A 4 -30.66 -9.31 10.16
CA VAL A 4 -30.59 -8.26 11.20
C VAL A 4 -30.15 -8.86 12.55
N THR A 5 -30.63 -10.05 12.88
CA THR A 5 -30.30 -10.74 14.13
C THR A 5 -28.83 -11.18 14.16
N ASN A 6 -28.30 -11.72 13.05
CA ASN A 6 -26.88 -12.08 12.97
C ASN A 6 -25.97 -10.88 13.23
N VAL A 7 -26.26 -9.75 12.61
CA VAL A 7 -25.51 -8.50 12.80
C VAL A 7 -25.63 -8.01 14.25
N ALA A 8 -26.85 -7.98 14.80
CA ALA A 8 -27.09 -7.58 16.20
C ALA A 8 -26.26 -8.41 17.19
N THR A 9 -26.25 -9.73 17.01
CA THR A 9 -25.50 -10.66 17.88
C THR A 9 -23.99 -10.49 17.70
N ALA A 10 -23.50 -10.42 16.45
CA ALA A 10 -22.06 -10.33 16.16
C ALA A 10 -21.43 -9.03 16.70
N PHE A 11 -22.17 -7.94 16.71
CA PHE A 11 -21.66 -6.63 17.16
C PHE A 11 -22.17 -6.20 18.55
N GLY A 12 -22.97 -7.02 19.24
CA GLY A 12 -23.51 -6.69 20.56
C GLY A 12 -24.43 -5.45 20.58
N ILE A 13 -25.16 -5.19 19.48
CA ILE A 13 -26.02 -4.01 19.31
C ILE A 13 -27.51 -4.41 19.23
N GLN A 14 -28.41 -3.45 19.45
CA GLN A 14 -29.84 -3.69 19.34
C GLN A 14 -30.26 -3.98 17.89
N LYS A 15 -31.27 -4.82 17.69
CA LYS A 15 -31.82 -5.14 16.36
C LYS A 15 -32.26 -3.91 15.59
N SER A 16 -32.83 -2.90 16.27
CA SER A 16 -33.20 -1.62 15.65
C SER A 16 -32.03 -0.85 15.09
N ALA A 17 -30.88 -0.85 15.81
CA ALA A 17 -29.65 -0.25 15.33
C ALA A 17 -29.07 -1.04 14.14
N SER A 18 -29.03 -2.37 14.20
CA SER A 18 -28.60 -3.22 13.09
C SER A 18 -29.44 -2.99 11.84
N HIS A 19 -30.75 -2.87 11.98
CA HIS A 19 -31.65 -2.59 10.87
C HIS A 19 -31.36 -1.24 10.23
N ARG A 20 -31.09 -0.21 11.02
CA ARG A 20 -30.71 1.13 10.51
C ARG A 20 -29.38 1.08 9.75
N PHE A 21 -28.36 0.39 10.27
CA PHE A 21 -27.09 0.22 9.58
C PHE A 21 -27.24 -0.52 8.25
N LEU A 22 -27.97 -1.64 8.23
CA LEU A 22 -28.21 -2.41 7.02
C LEU A 22 -29.02 -1.61 5.98
N ASN A 23 -29.99 -0.81 6.41
CA ASN A 23 -30.73 0.09 5.52
C ASN A 23 -29.83 1.19 4.94
N THR A 24 -28.92 1.76 5.73
CA THR A 24 -27.93 2.72 5.23
C THR A 24 -27.03 2.08 4.18
N LEU A 25 -26.50 0.89 4.45
CA LEU A 25 -25.67 0.15 3.49
C LEU A 25 -26.44 -0.23 2.22
N LYS A 26 -27.75 -0.56 2.35
CA LYS A 26 -28.65 -0.80 1.22
C LYS A 26 -28.87 0.46 0.39
N TYR A 27 -29.12 1.59 1.04
CA TYR A 27 -29.24 2.89 0.37
C TYR A 27 -27.96 3.28 -0.37
N MET A 28 -26.80 3.00 0.23
CA MET A 28 -25.50 3.22 -0.40
C MET A 28 -25.16 2.19 -1.48
N GLY A 29 -26.00 1.17 -1.68
CA GLY A 29 -25.82 0.13 -2.69
C GLY A 29 -24.74 -0.91 -2.38
N TYR A 30 -24.29 -1.04 -1.14
CA TYR A 30 -23.31 -2.05 -0.71
C TYR A 30 -23.94 -3.39 -0.39
N VAL A 31 -25.18 -3.39 0.05
CA VAL A 31 -25.99 -4.60 0.29
C VAL A 31 -27.34 -4.48 -0.41
N GLU A 32 -27.91 -5.61 -0.74
CA GLU A 32 -29.29 -5.74 -1.22
C GLU A 32 -30.07 -6.68 -0.30
N GLN A 33 -31.39 -6.50 -0.28
CA GLN A 33 -32.27 -7.36 0.50
C GLN A 33 -32.81 -8.46 -0.40
N THR A 34 -32.62 -9.71 0.02
CA THR A 34 -33.15 -10.86 -0.69
C THR A 34 -34.66 -11.00 -0.50
N PRO A 35 -35.36 -11.80 -1.34
CA PRO A 35 -36.76 -12.10 -1.14
C PRO A 35 -37.10 -12.71 0.22
N GLN A 36 -36.12 -13.36 0.87
CA GLN A 36 -36.23 -13.96 2.22
C GLN A 36 -35.98 -12.94 3.33
N SER A 37 -35.87 -11.65 3.02
CA SER A 37 -35.59 -10.56 3.93
C SER A 37 -34.18 -10.58 4.56
N ASP A 38 -33.27 -11.42 4.05
CA ASP A 38 -31.84 -11.39 4.39
C ASP A 38 -31.13 -10.29 3.59
N TYR A 39 -29.91 -9.96 4.00
CA TYR A 39 -29.06 -9.03 3.28
C TYR A 39 -27.90 -9.77 2.64
N ALA A 40 -27.65 -9.49 1.37
CA ALA A 40 -26.53 -9.99 0.58
C ALA A 40 -25.64 -8.83 0.13
N LEU A 41 -24.34 -9.11 -0.05
CA LEU A 41 -23.40 -8.15 -0.60
C LEU A 41 -23.66 -7.94 -2.09
N THR A 42 -23.66 -6.68 -2.54
CA THR A 42 -23.78 -6.35 -3.96
C THR A 42 -22.43 -6.41 -4.68
N GLY A 43 -22.47 -6.40 -6.01
CA GLY A 43 -21.27 -6.28 -6.85
C GLY A 43 -20.44 -5.03 -6.59
N ARG A 44 -21.03 -3.98 -5.96
CA ARG A 44 -20.30 -2.75 -5.63
C ARG A 44 -19.14 -2.97 -4.65
N LEU A 45 -19.31 -3.90 -3.70
CA LEU A 45 -18.21 -4.33 -2.82
C LEU A 45 -17.11 -5.09 -3.56
N ARG A 46 -17.44 -5.78 -4.66
CA ARG A 46 -16.44 -6.42 -5.51
C ARG A 46 -15.47 -5.38 -6.07
N TYR A 47 -15.94 -4.25 -6.59
CA TYR A 47 -15.06 -3.18 -7.09
C TYR A 47 -14.13 -2.61 -6.00
N LEU A 48 -14.62 -2.49 -4.77
CA LEU A 48 -13.75 -2.11 -3.65
C LEU A 48 -12.76 -3.22 -3.30
N ALA A 49 -13.18 -4.48 -3.37
CA ALA A 49 -12.33 -5.64 -3.09
C ALA A 49 -11.32 -5.92 -4.20
N GLU A 50 -11.63 -5.67 -5.47
CA GLU A 50 -10.72 -5.87 -6.61
C GLU A 50 -9.41 -5.08 -6.48
N GLY A 51 -9.43 -3.94 -5.80
CA GLY A 51 -8.21 -3.18 -5.46
C GLY A 51 -7.49 -3.66 -4.19
N VAL A 52 -8.14 -4.45 -3.34
CA VAL A 52 -7.65 -4.83 -2.00
C VAL A 52 -7.26 -6.31 -1.96
N VAL A 53 -8.07 -7.19 -2.54
CA VAL A 53 -7.85 -8.65 -2.50
C VAL A 53 -6.51 -9.06 -3.12
N PRO A 54 -6.10 -8.59 -4.31
CA PRO A 54 -4.80 -8.92 -4.87
C PRO A 54 -3.64 -8.49 -3.96
N ARG A 55 -3.78 -7.36 -3.26
CA ARG A 55 -2.76 -6.88 -2.31
C ARG A 55 -2.63 -7.77 -1.08
N ILE A 56 -3.75 -8.33 -0.60
CA ILE A 56 -3.76 -9.28 0.52
C ILE A 56 -3.11 -10.60 0.10
N GLU A 57 -3.42 -11.11 -1.09
CA GLU A 57 -2.84 -12.34 -1.63
C GLU A 57 -1.33 -12.20 -1.83
N VAL A 58 -0.87 -11.11 -2.48
CA VAL A 58 0.56 -10.81 -2.66
C VAL A 58 1.28 -10.68 -1.32
N ARG A 59 0.68 -10.00 -0.35
CA ARG A 59 1.24 -9.86 0.99
C ARG A 59 1.43 -11.22 1.67
N ASN A 60 0.40 -12.08 1.63
CA ASN A 60 0.45 -13.40 2.25
C ASN A 60 1.48 -14.30 1.57
N PHE A 61 1.56 -14.25 0.24
CA PHE A 61 2.54 -14.98 -0.54
C PHE A 61 3.98 -14.51 -0.25
N ALA A 62 4.20 -13.21 -0.13
CA ALA A 62 5.54 -12.64 0.08
C ALA A 62 6.07 -12.83 1.52
N ARG A 63 5.20 -13.08 2.49
CA ARG A 63 5.56 -13.15 3.92
C ARG A 63 6.75 -14.08 4.22
N PRO A 64 6.79 -15.36 3.79
CA PRO A 64 7.91 -16.24 4.08
C PRO A 64 9.23 -15.73 3.47
N TYR A 65 9.17 -15.14 2.28
CA TYR A 65 10.36 -14.57 1.61
C TYR A 65 10.88 -13.32 2.33
N LEU A 66 9.99 -12.47 2.85
CA LEU A 66 10.39 -11.33 3.67
C LEU A 66 11.06 -11.78 4.98
N GLU A 67 10.57 -12.85 5.59
CA GLU A 67 11.19 -13.44 6.79
C GLU A 67 12.59 -13.98 6.50
N GLU A 68 12.75 -14.72 5.43
CA GLU A 68 14.03 -15.26 4.99
C GLU A 68 15.03 -14.13 4.67
N LEU A 69 14.58 -13.14 3.88
CA LEU A 69 15.40 -11.97 3.53
C LEU A 69 15.83 -11.18 4.77
N SER A 70 14.91 -10.91 5.68
CA SER A 70 15.20 -10.17 6.90
C SER A 70 16.23 -10.88 7.79
N LYS A 71 16.16 -12.22 7.88
CA LYS A 71 17.12 -13.03 8.60
C LYS A 71 18.50 -13.05 7.92
N ALA A 72 18.51 -13.23 6.61
CA ALA A 72 19.75 -13.31 5.84
C ALA A 72 20.51 -11.97 5.82
N ALA A 73 19.79 -10.85 5.73
CA ALA A 73 20.39 -9.52 5.72
C ALA A 73 20.63 -8.93 7.11
N GLU A 74 20.08 -9.55 8.18
CA GLU A 74 20.03 -9.00 9.54
C GLU A 74 19.43 -7.59 9.60
N GLN A 75 18.50 -7.30 8.68
CA GLN A 75 17.86 -5.99 8.51
C GLN A 75 16.34 -6.14 8.28
N PRO A 76 15.56 -5.08 8.50
CA PRO A 76 14.15 -5.08 8.10
C PRO A 76 14.00 -5.29 6.60
N SER A 77 13.01 -6.10 6.20
CA SER A 77 12.60 -6.26 4.81
C SER A 77 11.20 -5.71 4.58
N ASN A 78 10.97 -5.14 3.41
CA ASN A 78 9.73 -4.44 3.10
C ASN A 78 9.17 -4.89 1.75
N LEU A 79 7.84 -4.96 1.66
CA LEU A 79 7.10 -5.12 0.41
C LEU A 79 6.33 -3.83 0.14
N GLY A 80 6.57 -3.21 -1.01
CA GLY A 80 5.85 -2.02 -1.47
C GLY A 80 5.05 -2.30 -2.74
N HIS A 81 3.97 -1.57 -2.91
CA HIS A 81 3.16 -1.52 -4.12
C HIS A 81 3.27 -0.15 -4.76
N TRP A 82 3.62 -0.12 -6.04
CA TRP A 82 3.64 1.07 -6.87
C TRP A 82 2.25 1.30 -7.50
N ASP A 83 1.64 2.46 -7.26
CA ASP A 83 0.34 2.82 -7.82
C ASP A 83 0.41 3.83 -8.97
N GLY A 84 1.62 4.06 -9.50
CA GLY A 84 1.90 5.06 -10.52
C GLY A 84 2.27 6.42 -9.95
N ARG A 85 2.13 6.67 -8.65
CA ARG A 85 2.41 7.95 -7.99
C ARG A 85 3.25 7.80 -6.73
N GLU A 86 2.90 6.86 -5.87
CA GLU A 86 3.50 6.64 -4.57
C GLU A 86 3.75 5.16 -4.33
N ILE A 87 4.62 4.86 -3.39
CA ILE A 87 4.79 3.51 -2.88
C ILE A 87 3.90 3.34 -1.65
N THR A 88 3.00 2.36 -1.69
CA THR A 88 2.25 1.92 -0.51
C THR A 88 2.93 0.69 0.09
N TYR A 89 3.32 0.75 1.36
CA TYR A 89 3.83 -0.42 2.06
C TYR A 89 2.72 -1.46 2.22
N LEU A 90 2.93 -2.67 1.71
CA LEU A 90 2.01 -3.80 1.90
C LEU A 90 2.37 -4.64 3.11
N ALA A 91 3.66 -4.84 3.34
CA ALA A 91 4.19 -5.58 4.50
C ALA A 91 5.57 -5.08 4.87
N GLN A 92 5.91 -5.23 6.14
CA GLN A 92 7.25 -5.03 6.68
C GLN A 92 7.56 -6.15 7.65
N ARG A 93 8.76 -6.73 7.55
CA ARG A 93 9.28 -7.66 8.52
C ARG A 93 10.47 -7.04 9.24
N LEU A 94 10.39 -6.94 10.55
CA LEU A 94 11.49 -6.47 11.38
C LEU A 94 12.44 -7.62 11.71
N PHE A 95 13.73 -7.38 11.66
CA PHE A 95 14.73 -8.34 12.10
C PHE A 95 14.60 -8.62 13.61
N ASN A 96 14.70 -9.89 13.99
CA ASN A 96 14.57 -10.36 15.39
C ASN A 96 13.29 -9.94 16.12
N SER A 97 12.21 -9.67 15.40
CA SER A 97 10.90 -9.33 15.98
C SER A 97 9.81 -10.24 15.44
N ALA A 98 8.93 -10.73 16.33
CA ALA A 98 7.70 -11.41 15.95
C ALA A 98 6.63 -10.42 15.43
N LEU A 99 6.81 -9.11 15.65
CA LEU A 99 5.88 -8.08 15.25
C LEU A 99 6.06 -7.74 13.78
N GLU A 100 4.96 -7.55 13.08
CA GLU A 100 4.97 -6.85 11.79
C GLU A 100 5.23 -5.37 12.05
N GLY A 101 6.06 -4.75 11.20
CA GLY A 101 6.36 -3.32 11.35
C GLY A 101 5.15 -2.44 11.05
N TYR A 102 5.18 -1.23 11.57
CA TYR A 102 4.13 -0.21 11.42
C TYR A 102 3.96 0.35 10.01
N ALA A 103 4.76 -0.10 9.04
CA ALA A 103 4.76 0.49 7.72
C ALA A 103 3.57 0.11 6.85
N ALA A 104 2.87 -1.00 7.13
CA ALA A 104 1.76 -1.45 6.30
C ALA A 104 0.64 -0.40 6.19
N GLY A 105 0.31 -0.03 4.94
CA GLY A 105 -0.65 1.03 4.63
C GLY A 105 -0.07 2.43 4.51
N ASN A 106 1.15 2.68 4.98
CA ASN A 106 1.83 3.96 4.80
C ASN A 106 2.16 4.19 3.33
N ARG A 107 1.99 5.42 2.89
CA ARG A 107 2.32 5.88 1.54
C ARG A 107 3.53 6.80 1.60
N ILE A 108 4.46 6.57 0.70
CA ILE A 108 5.68 7.38 0.60
C ILE A 108 5.90 7.86 -0.83
N PRO A 109 6.41 9.08 -1.02
CA PRO A 109 6.75 9.57 -2.35
C PRO A 109 7.83 8.71 -3.00
N ALA A 110 7.66 8.40 -4.27
CA ALA A 110 8.60 7.53 -4.97
C ALA A 110 9.98 8.17 -5.16
N TYR A 111 10.04 9.50 -5.41
CA TYR A 111 11.31 10.18 -5.74
C TYR A 111 12.33 10.19 -4.59
N CYS A 112 11.89 10.06 -3.34
CA CYS A 112 12.77 10.09 -2.16
C CYS A 112 12.80 8.76 -1.40
N SER A 113 12.37 7.66 -2.04
CA SER A 113 12.41 6.31 -1.46
C SER A 113 13.19 5.35 -2.36
N ALA A 114 13.92 4.40 -1.75
CA ALA A 114 14.66 3.38 -2.51
C ALA A 114 13.74 2.56 -3.42
N MET A 115 12.61 2.06 -2.90
CA MET A 115 11.63 1.29 -3.68
C MET A 115 11.09 2.09 -4.86
N GLY A 116 10.72 3.36 -4.64
CA GLY A 116 10.18 4.21 -5.70
C GLY A 116 11.20 4.54 -6.78
N LYS A 117 12.43 4.89 -6.38
CA LYS A 117 13.52 5.12 -7.32
C LYS A 117 13.86 3.86 -8.11
N ALA A 118 13.88 2.69 -7.46
CA ALA A 118 14.12 1.41 -8.14
C ALA A 118 13.03 1.12 -9.19
N VAL A 119 11.75 1.24 -8.84
CA VAL A 119 10.65 1.02 -9.80
C VAL A 119 10.77 1.98 -10.97
N LEU A 120 10.93 3.29 -10.71
CA LEU A 120 11.03 4.30 -11.77
C LEU A 120 12.28 4.11 -12.65
N ALA A 121 13.40 3.68 -12.09
CA ALA A 121 14.61 3.41 -12.87
C ALA A 121 14.41 2.33 -13.94
N PHE A 122 13.53 1.36 -13.70
CA PHE A 122 13.25 0.27 -14.64
C PHE A 122 11.87 0.37 -15.32
N SER A 123 11.14 1.46 -15.08
CA SER A 123 9.88 1.77 -15.80
C SER A 123 10.14 2.28 -17.22
N PRO A 124 9.16 2.16 -18.14
CA PRO A 124 9.20 2.79 -19.45
C PRO A 124 9.44 4.30 -19.36
N ARG A 125 10.14 4.83 -20.35
CA ARG A 125 10.51 6.25 -20.37
C ARG A 125 9.29 7.18 -20.28
N GLU A 126 8.22 6.83 -20.95
CA GLU A 126 6.97 7.60 -20.93
C GLU A 126 6.35 7.69 -19.54
N GLU A 127 6.43 6.61 -18.75
CA GLU A 127 5.95 6.59 -17.36
C GLU A 127 6.81 7.47 -16.46
N VAL A 128 8.13 7.42 -16.62
CA VAL A 128 9.07 8.29 -15.89
C VAL A 128 8.83 9.76 -16.20
N GLU A 129 8.70 10.12 -17.47
CA GLU A 129 8.43 11.49 -17.91
C GLU A 129 7.08 11.99 -17.37
N ALA A 130 6.03 11.16 -17.43
CA ALA A 130 4.72 11.46 -16.86
C ALA A 130 4.76 11.61 -15.33
N TYR A 131 5.54 10.79 -14.64
CA TYR A 131 5.75 10.90 -13.20
C TYR A 131 6.45 12.23 -12.84
N VAL A 132 7.57 12.53 -13.50
CA VAL A 132 8.36 13.74 -13.26
C VAL A 132 7.55 15.03 -13.57
N ALA A 133 6.74 15.01 -14.63
CA ALA A 133 5.91 16.16 -15.02
C ALA A 133 4.86 16.54 -13.96
N ARG A 134 4.25 15.56 -13.31
CA ARG A 134 3.17 15.76 -12.32
C ARG A 134 3.64 15.81 -10.88
N THR A 135 4.91 15.43 -10.59
CA THR A 135 5.42 15.33 -9.23
C THR A 135 5.89 16.70 -8.74
N GLN A 136 5.41 17.09 -7.57
CA GLN A 136 5.98 18.18 -6.81
C GLN A 136 7.10 17.61 -5.93
N PHE A 137 8.35 17.95 -6.26
CA PHE A 137 9.52 17.52 -5.50
C PHE A 137 9.65 18.37 -4.24
N THR A 138 9.04 17.91 -3.14
CA THR A 138 9.11 18.57 -1.83
C THR A 138 10.41 18.19 -1.13
N ARG A 139 11.08 19.14 -0.51
CA ARG A 139 12.28 18.91 0.28
C ARG A 139 11.92 18.45 1.69
N PHE A 140 12.32 17.24 2.05
CA PHE A 140 12.18 16.70 3.41
C PHE A 140 13.46 16.90 4.22
N THR A 141 14.62 16.80 3.57
CA THR A 141 15.94 17.01 4.14
C THR A 141 16.84 17.75 3.16
N GLU A 142 18.03 18.10 3.58
CA GLU A 142 19.03 18.67 2.66
C GLU A 142 19.47 17.69 1.56
N LYS A 143 19.35 16.39 1.81
CA LYS A 143 19.72 15.33 0.87
C LYS A 143 18.58 14.96 -0.10
N THR A 144 17.37 15.48 0.08
CA THR A 144 16.26 15.22 -0.85
C THR A 144 16.59 15.73 -2.25
N ILE A 145 16.55 14.87 -3.25
CA ILE A 145 16.71 15.26 -4.65
C ILE A 145 15.45 15.99 -5.11
N CYS A 146 15.54 17.32 -5.22
CA CYS A 146 14.40 18.17 -5.64
C CYS A 146 14.52 18.65 -7.09
N ASP A 147 15.69 18.53 -7.69
CA ASP A 147 15.91 18.90 -9.09
C ASP A 147 15.59 17.73 -10.03
N ARG A 148 14.77 17.99 -11.05
CA ARG A 148 14.31 16.98 -12.01
C ARG A 148 15.45 16.36 -12.82
N ALA A 149 16.43 17.15 -13.22
CA ALA A 149 17.55 16.65 -14.00
C ALA A 149 18.47 15.77 -13.15
N MET A 150 18.71 16.17 -11.90
CA MET A 150 19.43 15.33 -10.93
C MET A 150 18.68 14.03 -10.62
N PHE A 151 17.35 14.08 -10.51
CA PHE A 151 16.55 12.87 -10.30
C PHE A 151 16.65 11.90 -11.47
N LEU A 152 16.57 12.39 -12.71
CA LEU A 152 16.74 11.55 -13.90
C LEU A 152 18.13 10.91 -13.98
N LYS A 153 19.19 11.66 -13.65
CA LYS A 153 20.56 11.11 -13.54
C LYS A 153 20.67 10.03 -12.47
N GLU A 154 20.01 10.20 -11.32
CA GLU A 154 19.99 9.17 -10.27
C GLU A 154 19.31 7.90 -10.78
N LEU A 155 18.20 8.01 -11.56
CA LEU A 155 17.56 6.84 -12.16
C LEU A 155 18.47 6.10 -13.16
N GLU A 156 19.26 6.84 -13.95
CA GLU A 156 20.27 6.25 -14.84
C GLU A 156 21.34 5.50 -14.04
N ALA A 157 21.89 6.12 -13.00
CA ALA A 157 22.87 5.48 -12.12
C ALA A 157 22.31 4.22 -11.43
N ILE A 158 21.02 4.23 -11.06
CA ILE A 158 20.35 3.04 -10.51
C ILE A 158 20.26 1.93 -11.55
N ARG A 159 19.97 2.24 -12.81
CA ARG A 159 19.97 1.24 -13.90
C ARG A 159 21.32 0.57 -14.08
N GLU A 160 22.38 1.36 -14.03
CA GLU A 160 23.77 0.86 -14.17
C GLU A 160 24.21 -0.03 -13.01
N ARG A 161 23.93 0.38 -11.77
CA ARG A 161 24.34 -0.39 -10.59
C ARG A 161 23.38 -1.51 -10.18
N GLY A 162 22.12 -1.50 -10.67
CA GLY A 162 21.13 -2.56 -10.43
C GLY A 162 20.34 -2.43 -9.12
N TYR A 163 20.55 -1.39 -8.31
CA TYR A 163 19.83 -1.16 -7.06
C TYR A 163 19.71 0.34 -6.73
N ALA A 164 18.71 0.70 -5.93
CA ALA A 164 18.51 2.05 -5.43
C ALA A 164 18.87 2.16 -3.95
N VAL A 165 19.37 3.31 -3.55
CA VAL A 165 19.63 3.65 -2.14
C VAL A 165 18.87 4.93 -1.80
N MET A 166 18.16 4.93 -0.70
CA MET A 166 17.64 6.15 -0.07
C MET A 166 18.59 6.53 1.07
N ASN A 167 19.31 7.63 0.88
CA ASN A 167 20.30 8.10 1.86
C ASN A 167 19.78 9.38 2.52
N GLU A 168 19.02 9.20 3.60
CA GLU A 168 18.47 10.31 4.40
C GLU A 168 17.59 11.30 3.61
N GLU A 169 17.04 10.88 2.48
CA GLU A 169 16.23 11.77 1.62
C GLU A 169 14.85 12.07 2.19
N MET A 170 14.31 11.19 3.05
CA MET A 170 13.01 11.36 3.72
C MET A 170 13.12 11.85 5.15
N ALA A 171 14.13 11.40 5.88
CA ALA A 171 14.40 11.80 7.26
C ALA A 171 15.88 11.64 7.56
N ALA A 172 16.41 12.45 8.45
CA ALA A 172 17.79 12.32 8.94
C ALA A 172 18.00 10.95 9.60
N HIS A 173 19.17 10.36 9.36
CA HIS A 173 19.56 9.03 9.85
C HIS A 173 18.75 7.85 9.32
N LEU A 174 17.89 8.05 8.33
CA LEU A 174 17.14 6.99 7.66
C LEU A 174 17.84 6.62 6.35
N VAL A 175 18.31 5.37 6.26
CA VAL A 175 18.92 4.79 5.06
C VAL A 175 18.16 3.53 4.66
N GLY A 176 17.95 3.30 3.37
CA GLY A 176 17.24 2.14 2.84
C GLY A 176 17.60 1.83 1.39
#